data_0ca9d710b2733d5ba4c3fbe5a85c318d
#
_entry.id   0ca9d710b2733d5ba4c3fbe5a85c318d
#
_cell.length_a   1.000
_cell.length_b   1.000
_cell.length_c   1.000
_cell.angle_alpha   90.00
_cell.angle_beta   90.00
_cell.angle_gamma   90.00
#
_symmetry.space_group_name_H-M   'P 1'
#
loop_
_entity.id
_entity.type
_entity.pdbx_description
1 polymer ?
#
loop_
_entity_poly.entity_id
_entity_poly.type
_entity_poly.pdbx_seq_one_letter_code
_entity_poly.pdbx_strand_id
1 'polypeptide(L)'
;MKQGFFTIIENKPLTELVYKMVLEGDTSAITNCGQFVDLRLPEKYLRRPISVCDYNETTLTLIYKIVGEGTAIMAKLPLGTRLDVLTGLGNGYDTSLSGDAPVLVGGGVGVPPMFNLAKKLVAEGKHPQVVLGFNTAEEIFLAEDFAALGIPVHIATADGSVGTKGFVTDVLKDLNYTYFYSCGPMPMFKAMEQVMTTSGQYSFEERMGCGFGACMGCTIQTANGYKRVCKDGPVFLREEVFA
;
A
#
# COMPACT_ATOMS: atom_id res chain seq x y z
N MET A 1 -13.30 5.22 -11.89
CA MET A 1 -13.69 3.84 -11.56
C MET A 1 -14.15 3.12 -12.82
N LYS A 2 -13.64 1.92 -13.07
CA LYS A 2 -13.97 1.06 -14.21
C LYS A 2 -14.12 -0.38 -13.73
N GLN A 3 -15.08 -1.12 -14.27
CA GLN A 3 -15.21 -2.56 -14.04
C GLN A 3 -14.66 -3.30 -15.26
N GLY A 4 -13.84 -4.31 -15.04
CA GLY A 4 -13.27 -5.12 -16.10
C GLY A 4 -12.95 -6.53 -15.66
N PHE A 5 -12.62 -7.38 -16.62
CA PHE A 5 -12.13 -8.73 -16.35
C PHE A 5 -10.63 -8.76 -16.52
N PHE A 6 -9.97 -9.32 -15.52
CA PHE A 6 -8.52 -9.50 -15.48
C PHE A 6 -8.19 -10.99 -15.38
N THR A 7 -7.14 -11.43 -16.06
CA THR A 7 -6.68 -12.82 -16.05
C THR A 7 -5.45 -12.96 -15.15
N ILE A 8 -5.46 -13.93 -14.24
CA ILE A 8 -4.29 -14.23 -13.40
C ILE A 8 -3.19 -14.84 -14.28
N ILE A 9 -2.05 -14.16 -14.38
CA ILE A 9 -0.86 -14.63 -15.10
C ILE A 9 0.29 -15.04 -14.17
N GLU A 10 0.26 -14.59 -12.91
CA GLU A 10 1.16 -15.04 -11.84
C GLU A 10 0.39 -15.03 -10.51
N ASN A 11 0.59 -16.05 -9.67
CA ASN A 11 0.08 -16.11 -8.30
C ASN A 11 1.01 -16.99 -7.48
N LYS A 12 1.91 -16.38 -6.72
CA LYS A 12 2.96 -17.10 -5.99
C LYS A 12 3.21 -16.51 -4.60
N PRO A 13 3.65 -17.33 -3.63
CA PRO A 13 4.09 -16.85 -2.33
C PRO A 13 5.37 -16.01 -2.46
N LEU A 14 5.47 -14.94 -1.69
CA LEU A 14 6.71 -14.20 -1.40
C LEU A 14 7.24 -14.59 -0.02
N THR A 15 6.33 -14.85 0.92
CA THR A 15 6.61 -15.38 2.27
C THR A 15 5.56 -16.44 2.59
N GLU A 16 5.58 -17.02 3.78
CA GLU A 16 4.58 -18.00 4.20
C GLU A 16 3.12 -17.51 4.03
N LEU A 17 2.88 -16.23 4.33
CA LEU A 17 1.53 -15.66 4.32
C LEU A 17 1.31 -14.55 3.26
N VAL A 18 2.36 -14.05 2.62
CA VAL A 18 2.27 -12.97 1.65
C VAL A 18 2.40 -13.51 0.24
N TYR A 19 1.49 -13.11 -0.64
CA TYR A 19 1.42 -13.55 -2.04
C TYR A 19 1.52 -12.39 -3.00
N LYS A 20 2.18 -12.62 -4.13
CA LYS A 20 2.16 -11.74 -5.30
C LYS A 20 1.23 -12.32 -6.35
N MET A 21 0.30 -11.51 -6.82
CA MET A 21 -0.59 -11.83 -7.94
C MET A 21 -0.38 -10.80 -9.05
N VAL A 22 -0.14 -11.25 -10.28
CA VAL A 22 -0.12 -10.39 -11.47
C VAL A 22 -1.33 -10.72 -12.31
N LEU A 23 -2.05 -9.67 -12.65
CA LEU A 23 -3.29 -9.71 -13.42
C LEU A 23 -3.07 -9.01 -14.77
N GLU A 24 -3.45 -9.66 -15.86
CA GLU A 24 -3.48 -9.06 -17.21
C GLU A 24 -4.87 -8.52 -17.52
N GLY A 25 -4.96 -7.27 -17.92
CA GLY A 25 -6.22 -6.59 -18.23
C GLY A 25 -6.04 -5.09 -18.46
N ASP A 26 -7.14 -4.37 -18.58
CA ASP A 26 -7.15 -2.93 -18.83
C ASP A 26 -6.93 -2.14 -17.54
N THR A 27 -5.76 -1.56 -17.40
CA THR A 27 -5.34 -0.75 -16.24
C THR A 27 -5.61 0.74 -16.39
N SER A 28 -6.18 1.19 -17.52
CA SER A 28 -6.33 2.61 -17.90
C SER A 28 -7.04 3.50 -16.87
N ALA A 29 -7.83 2.91 -15.97
CA ALA A 29 -8.50 3.63 -14.89
C ALA A 29 -7.63 3.80 -13.63
N ILE A 30 -6.47 3.14 -13.54
CA ILE A 30 -5.51 3.34 -12.46
C ILE A 30 -4.64 4.54 -12.87
N THR A 31 -4.79 5.65 -12.17
CA THR A 31 -4.22 6.94 -12.58
C THR A 31 -3.22 7.51 -11.58
N ASN A 32 -3.14 6.92 -10.37
CA ASN A 32 -2.25 7.42 -9.33
C ASN A 32 -1.76 6.32 -8.39
N CYS A 33 -0.56 6.52 -7.83
CA CYS A 33 0.00 5.66 -6.80
C CYS A 33 -0.84 5.76 -5.52
N GLY A 34 -1.03 4.63 -4.80
CA GLY A 34 -1.85 4.58 -3.60
C GLY A 34 -3.33 4.27 -3.85
N GLN A 35 -3.78 4.21 -5.10
CA GLN A 35 -5.08 3.68 -5.44
C GLN A 35 -5.15 2.16 -5.16
N PHE A 36 -6.37 1.64 -5.04
CA PHE A 36 -6.63 0.22 -4.84
C PHE A 36 -7.59 -0.33 -5.89
N VAL A 37 -7.71 -1.63 -5.91
CA VAL A 37 -8.68 -2.37 -6.72
C VAL A 37 -9.55 -3.24 -5.84
N ASP A 38 -10.73 -3.63 -6.33
CA ASP A 38 -11.68 -4.41 -5.54
C ASP A 38 -12.09 -5.66 -6.33
N LEU A 39 -11.57 -6.83 -5.88
CA LEU A 39 -11.69 -8.11 -6.58
C LEU A 39 -12.94 -8.88 -6.15
N ARG A 40 -13.73 -9.33 -7.11
CA ARG A 40 -14.82 -10.26 -6.87
C ARG A 40 -14.30 -11.69 -6.85
N LEU A 41 -14.48 -12.36 -5.72
CA LEU A 41 -14.09 -13.76 -5.56
C LEU A 41 -15.30 -14.70 -5.75
N PRO A 42 -15.08 -15.92 -6.27
CA PRO A 42 -16.11 -16.94 -6.29
C PRO A 42 -16.69 -17.18 -4.88
N GLU A 43 -17.98 -17.40 -4.81
CA GLU A 43 -18.72 -17.74 -3.57
C GLU A 43 -18.64 -16.69 -2.44
N LYS A 44 -18.10 -15.48 -2.70
CA LYS A 44 -18.04 -14.40 -1.74
C LYS A 44 -18.92 -13.23 -2.14
N TYR A 45 -19.75 -12.79 -1.18
CA TYR A 45 -20.65 -11.66 -1.40
C TYR A 45 -19.88 -10.34 -1.56
N LEU A 46 -18.98 -10.05 -0.63
CA LEU A 46 -18.16 -8.83 -0.69
C LEU A 46 -16.91 -9.05 -1.54
N ARG A 47 -16.50 -8.00 -2.25
CA ARG A 47 -15.21 -7.92 -2.93
C ARG A 47 -14.05 -7.82 -1.94
N ARG A 48 -12.83 -7.92 -2.43
CA ARG A 48 -11.59 -7.77 -1.64
C ARG A 48 -10.81 -6.56 -2.13
N PRO A 49 -10.80 -5.46 -1.34
CA PRO A 49 -9.98 -4.31 -1.67
C PRO A 49 -8.50 -4.64 -1.43
N ILE A 50 -7.69 -4.43 -2.45
CA ILE A 50 -6.23 -4.64 -2.39
C ILE A 50 -5.56 -3.43 -3.02
N SER A 51 -4.58 -2.85 -2.32
CA SER A 51 -3.78 -1.73 -2.83
C SER A 51 -2.96 -2.15 -4.05
N VAL A 52 -2.83 -1.24 -5.01
CA VAL A 52 -1.99 -1.46 -6.19
C VAL A 52 -0.52 -1.37 -5.77
N CYS A 53 0.24 -2.45 -6.02
CA CYS A 53 1.69 -2.48 -5.81
C CYS A 53 2.42 -1.85 -7.00
N ASP A 54 2.08 -2.28 -8.21
CA ASP A 54 2.64 -1.76 -9.45
C ASP A 54 1.68 -2.00 -10.62
N TYR A 55 1.83 -1.25 -11.71
CA TYR A 55 1.05 -1.45 -12.92
C TYR A 55 1.76 -0.87 -14.15
N ASN A 56 1.40 -1.39 -15.32
CA ASN A 56 1.70 -0.81 -16.62
C ASN A 56 0.41 -0.81 -17.47
N GLU A 57 0.50 -0.60 -18.76
CA GLU A 57 -0.66 -0.48 -19.67
C GLU A 57 -1.56 -1.73 -19.69
N THR A 58 -1.01 -2.91 -19.44
CA THR A 58 -1.72 -4.20 -19.57
C THR A 58 -1.65 -5.09 -18.34
N THR A 59 -0.83 -4.77 -17.35
CA THR A 59 -0.64 -5.61 -16.16
C THR A 59 -0.80 -4.82 -14.87
N LEU A 60 -1.37 -5.49 -13.88
CA LEU A 60 -1.58 -5.02 -12.53
C LEU A 60 -0.95 -6.00 -11.54
N THR A 61 -0.04 -5.53 -10.71
CA THR A 61 0.60 -6.30 -9.64
C THR A 61 -0.04 -5.99 -8.29
N LEU A 62 -0.51 -7.01 -7.62
CA LEU A 62 -1.06 -6.96 -6.27
C LEU A 62 -0.18 -7.81 -5.34
N ILE A 63 0.05 -7.31 -4.13
CA ILE A 63 0.67 -8.10 -3.04
C ILE A 63 -0.27 -8.03 -1.85
N TYR A 64 -0.61 -9.19 -1.29
CA TYR A 64 -1.59 -9.31 -0.22
C TYR A 64 -1.20 -10.39 0.79
N LYS A 65 -1.65 -10.21 2.03
CA LYS A 65 -1.44 -11.19 3.12
C LYS A 65 -2.68 -12.06 3.29
N ILE A 66 -2.50 -13.34 3.54
CA ILE A 66 -3.57 -14.23 3.98
C ILE A 66 -3.95 -13.85 5.42
N VAL A 67 -5.10 -13.17 5.56
CA VAL A 67 -5.64 -12.73 6.85
C VAL A 67 -7.02 -13.32 7.15
N GLY A 68 -7.58 -14.05 6.20
CA GLY A 68 -8.91 -14.66 6.34
C GLY A 68 -9.29 -15.47 5.11
N GLU A 69 -10.50 -16.00 5.11
CA GLU A 69 -10.97 -16.94 4.09
C GLU A 69 -10.87 -16.38 2.65
N GLY A 70 -11.22 -15.10 2.44
CA GLY A 70 -11.16 -14.50 1.10
C GLY A 70 -9.75 -14.46 0.52
N THR A 71 -8.77 -13.99 1.28
CA THR A 71 -7.36 -13.97 0.84
C THR A 71 -6.76 -15.38 0.75
N ALA A 72 -7.24 -16.34 1.57
CA ALA A 72 -6.86 -17.75 1.43
C ALA A 72 -7.42 -18.38 0.14
N ILE A 73 -8.61 -17.99 -0.30
CA ILE A 73 -9.15 -18.38 -1.62
C ILE A 73 -8.29 -17.76 -2.73
N MET A 74 -7.97 -16.46 -2.64
CA MET A 74 -7.12 -15.77 -3.63
C MET A 74 -5.79 -16.51 -3.84
N ALA A 75 -5.12 -16.92 -2.76
CA ALA A 75 -3.83 -17.63 -2.83
C ALA A 75 -3.88 -18.98 -3.57
N LYS A 76 -5.07 -19.57 -3.68
CA LYS A 76 -5.30 -20.87 -4.33
C LYS A 76 -5.86 -20.74 -5.76
N LEU A 77 -6.15 -19.55 -6.23
CA LEU A 77 -6.69 -19.35 -7.58
C LEU A 77 -5.64 -19.75 -8.62
N PRO A 78 -5.99 -20.62 -9.60
CA PRO A 78 -5.05 -21.06 -10.63
C PRO A 78 -4.79 -19.95 -11.66
N LEU A 79 -3.65 -20.06 -12.35
CA LEU A 79 -3.33 -19.22 -13.51
C LEU A 79 -4.42 -19.38 -14.59
N GLY A 80 -4.69 -18.32 -15.33
CA GLY A 80 -5.77 -18.27 -16.32
C GLY A 80 -7.15 -17.98 -15.74
N THR A 81 -7.31 -17.96 -14.41
CA THR A 81 -8.57 -17.53 -13.78
C THR A 81 -8.92 -16.10 -14.16
N ARG A 82 -10.15 -15.87 -14.62
CA ARG A 82 -10.67 -14.52 -14.90
C ARG A 82 -11.41 -13.99 -13.68
N LEU A 83 -10.97 -12.83 -13.18
CA LEU A 83 -11.58 -12.12 -12.06
C LEU A 83 -12.30 -10.86 -12.54
N ASP A 84 -13.48 -10.61 -12.00
CA ASP A 84 -14.18 -9.33 -12.12
C ASP A 84 -13.55 -8.34 -11.11
N VAL A 85 -12.97 -7.26 -11.61
CA VAL A 85 -12.20 -6.28 -10.83
C VAL A 85 -12.74 -4.87 -11.07
N LEU A 86 -12.95 -4.14 -9.98
CA LEU A 86 -13.14 -2.69 -10.03
C LEU A 86 -11.77 -2.01 -9.90
N THR A 87 -11.44 -1.12 -10.83
CA THR A 87 -10.18 -0.35 -10.87
C THR A 87 -10.41 1.15 -10.75
N GLY A 88 -9.35 1.91 -10.45
CA GLY A 88 -9.42 3.36 -10.29
C GLY A 88 -10.26 3.75 -9.07
N LEU A 89 -10.04 3.06 -7.96
CA LEU A 89 -10.68 3.33 -6.67
C LEU A 89 -9.74 4.11 -5.76
N GLY A 90 -10.30 5.03 -4.99
CA GLY A 90 -9.56 5.92 -4.09
C GLY A 90 -8.82 7.05 -4.82
N ASN A 91 -8.22 7.96 -4.04
CA ASN A 91 -7.54 9.17 -4.52
C ASN A 91 -6.06 8.97 -4.88
N GLY A 92 -5.28 8.30 -4.05
CA GLY A 92 -3.83 8.12 -4.18
C GLY A 92 -3.00 9.28 -3.61
N TYR A 93 -1.67 9.11 -3.63
CA TYR A 93 -0.69 10.05 -3.08
C TYR A 93 -0.49 11.27 -3.99
N ASP A 94 -0.39 12.44 -3.37
CA ASP A 94 0.02 13.68 -4.04
C ASP A 94 1.53 13.88 -3.89
N THR A 95 2.27 13.65 -4.97
CA THR A 95 3.74 13.81 -5.01
C THR A 95 4.18 15.25 -5.16
N SER A 96 3.29 16.18 -5.49
CA SER A 96 3.61 17.61 -5.63
C SER A 96 3.91 18.29 -4.29
N LEU A 97 3.41 17.72 -3.18
CA LEU A 97 3.57 18.27 -1.84
C LEU A 97 4.91 17.91 -1.18
N SER A 98 5.65 16.93 -1.71
CA SER A 98 6.95 16.58 -1.14
C SER A 98 8.06 17.49 -1.65
N GLY A 99 9.10 17.70 -0.82
CA GLY A 99 10.37 18.26 -1.27
C GLY A 99 11.21 17.21 -2.05
N ASP A 100 12.51 17.46 -2.15
CA ASP A 100 13.41 16.65 -2.98
C ASP A 100 13.75 15.27 -2.37
N ALA A 101 13.75 15.14 -1.05
CA ALA A 101 14.17 13.93 -0.33
C ALA A 101 13.06 13.39 0.61
N PRO A 102 11.94 12.88 0.08
CA PRO A 102 10.89 12.30 0.91
C PRO A 102 11.28 10.93 1.45
N VAL A 103 10.68 10.52 2.58
CA VAL A 103 10.77 9.16 3.11
C VAL A 103 9.45 8.42 2.90
N LEU A 104 9.54 7.18 2.42
CA LEU A 104 8.42 6.26 2.29
C LEU A 104 8.49 5.25 3.43
N VAL A 105 7.39 5.07 4.14
CA VAL A 105 7.34 4.18 5.32
C VAL A 105 6.27 3.12 5.10
N GLY A 106 6.69 1.87 4.97
CA GLY A 106 5.79 0.73 4.80
C GLY A 106 5.88 -0.25 5.97
N GLY A 107 4.74 -0.64 6.53
CA GLY A 107 4.66 -1.67 7.58
C GLY A 107 3.93 -2.92 7.11
N GLY A 108 4.61 -4.09 7.07
CA GLY A 108 4.03 -5.33 6.60
C GLY A 108 3.41 -5.21 5.21
N VAL A 109 2.12 -5.48 5.06
CA VAL A 109 1.42 -5.33 3.76
C VAL A 109 1.09 -3.88 3.38
N GLY A 110 1.54 -2.90 4.15
CA GLY A 110 1.60 -1.49 3.73
C GLY A 110 2.83 -1.19 2.84
N VAL A 111 3.79 -2.10 2.73
CA VAL A 111 4.98 -1.96 1.86
C VAL A 111 4.62 -1.91 0.36
N PRO A 112 3.72 -2.74 -0.19
CA PRO A 112 3.44 -2.79 -1.62
C PRO A 112 3.04 -1.45 -2.26
N PRO A 113 2.12 -0.64 -1.73
CA PRO A 113 1.75 0.63 -2.35
C PRO A 113 2.90 1.66 -2.35
N MET A 114 3.91 1.50 -1.49
CA MET A 114 5.12 2.35 -1.51
C MET A 114 5.99 2.10 -2.73
N PHE A 115 5.92 0.91 -3.35
CA PHE A 115 6.79 0.57 -4.48
C PHE A 115 6.47 1.40 -5.73
N ASN A 116 5.20 1.46 -6.13
CA ASN A 116 4.80 2.29 -7.27
C ASN A 116 5.04 3.78 -7.00
N LEU A 117 4.82 4.24 -5.76
CA LEU A 117 5.13 5.60 -5.34
C LEU A 117 6.63 5.91 -5.43
N ALA A 118 7.51 4.99 -5.00
CA ALA A 118 8.96 5.16 -5.14
C ALA A 118 9.39 5.30 -6.59
N LYS A 119 8.87 4.44 -7.50
CA LYS A 119 9.12 4.54 -8.95
C LYS A 119 8.71 5.92 -9.49
N LYS A 120 7.53 6.41 -9.11
CA LYS A 120 7.03 7.72 -9.53
C LYS A 120 7.93 8.86 -9.05
N LEU A 121 8.31 8.87 -7.78
CA LEU A 121 9.17 9.91 -7.21
C LEU A 121 10.56 9.94 -7.86
N VAL A 122 11.16 8.77 -8.12
CA VAL A 122 12.43 8.66 -8.86
C VAL A 122 12.28 9.20 -10.30
N ALA A 123 11.18 8.85 -10.98
CA ALA A 123 10.90 9.36 -12.33
C ALA A 123 10.65 10.89 -12.36
N GLU A 124 10.17 11.47 -11.25
CA GLU A 124 10.04 12.92 -11.05
C GLU A 124 11.37 13.62 -10.68
N GLY A 125 12.48 12.87 -10.62
CA GLY A 125 13.81 13.40 -10.27
C GLY A 125 14.02 13.66 -8.79
N LYS A 126 13.16 13.12 -7.92
CA LYS A 126 13.32 13.20 -6.46
C LYS A 126 14.24 12.09 -5.94
N HIS A 127 14.74 12.27 -4.73
CA HIS A 127 15.65 11.36 -4.05
C HIS A 127 14.96 10.68 -2.85
N PRO A 128 13.95 9.82 -3.07
CA PRO A 128 13.27 9.16 -1.97
C PRO A 128 14.17 8.15 -1.28
N GLN A 129 13.89 7.89 0.00
CA GLN A 129 14.42 6.76 0.75
C GLN A 129 13.25 5.96 1.32
N VAL A 130 13.44 4.67 1.58
CA VAL A 130 12.35 3.82 2.08
C VAL A 130 12.72 3.16 3.40
N VAL A 131 11.76 3.13 4.32
CA VAL A 131 11.82 2.39 5.59
C VAL A 131 10.78 1.29 5.57
N LEU A 132 11.22 0.04 5.67
CA LEU A 132 10.40 -1.16 5.63
C LEU A 132 10.36 -1.81 7.01
N GLY A 133 9.18 -1.94 7.60
CA GLY A 133 8.97 -2.53 8.92
C GLY A 133 8.33 -3.92 8.83
N PHE A 134 8.94 -4.91 9.48
CA PHE A 134 8.47 -6.28 9.57
C PHE A 134 8.62 -6.83 11.00
N ASN A 135 8.03 -7.99 11.30
CA ASN A 135 8.25 -8.61 12.61
C ASN A 135 9.56 -9.40 12.63
N THR A 136 9.86 -10.16 11.57
CA THR A 136 11.02 -11.04 11.46
C THR A 136 11.62 -10.99 10.04
N ALA A 137 12.82 -11.56 9.88
CA ALA A 137 13.50 -11.68 8.58
C ALA A 137 12.68 -12.43 7.52
N GLU A 138 11.94 -13.47 7.93
CA GLU A 138 11.14 -14.31 7.04
C GLU A 138 9.91 -13.57 6.46
N GLU A 139 9.51 -12.46 7.07
CA GLU A 139 8.42 -11.62 6.57
C GLU A 139 8.89 -10.59 5.53
N ILE A 140 10.20 -10.45 5.30
CA ILE A 140 10.75 -9.42 4.40
C ILE A 140 10.44 -9.77 2.94
N PHE A 141 9.91 -8.79 2.20
CA PHE A 141 9.70 -8.84 0.76
C PHE A 141 9.87 -7.44 0.13
N LEU A 142 10.12 -7.37 -1.18
CA LEU A 142 10.35 -6.16 -1.97
C LEU A 142 11.62 -5.35 -1.61
N ALA A 143 12.41 -5.71 -0.62
CA ALA A 143 13.61 -4.94 -0.25
C ALA A 143 14.60 -4.83 -1.42
N GLU A 144 14.83 -5.93 -2.14
CA GLU A 144 15.71 -5.96 -3.32
C GLU A 144 15.10 -5.17 -4.50
N ASP A 145 13.77 -5.22 -4.67
CA ASP A 145 13.07 -4.46 -5.71
C ASP A 145 13.23 -2.95 -5.49
N PHE A 146 13.10 -2.46 -4.23
CA PHE A 146 13.37 -1.06 -3.91
C PHE A 146 14.85 -0.71 -4.12
N ALA A 147 15.78 -1.56 -3.70
CA ALA A 147 17.22 -1.34 -3.92
C ALA A 147 17.57 -1.24 -5.40
N ALA A 148 16.89 -2.02 -6.26
CA ALA A 148 17.05 -1.97 -7.70
C ALA A 148 16.61 -0.62 -8.33
N LEU A 149 15.81 0.18 -7.63
CA LEU A 149 15.49 1.56 -8.04
C LEU A 149 16.63 2.54 -7.76
N GLY A 150 17.71 2.10 -7.10
CA GLY A 150 18.85 2.95 -6.74
C GLY A 150 18.57 3.87 -5.55
N ILE A 151 17.58 3.59 -4.72
CA ILE A 151 17.24 4.38 -3.53
C ILE A 151 17.72 3.71 -2.24
N PRO A 152 18.02 4.46 -1.16
CA PRO A 152 18.34 3.89 0.14
C PRO A 152 17.16 3.08 0.71
N VAL A 153 17.47 1.86 1.17
CA VAL A 153 16.51 0.95 1.81
C VAL A 153 16.93 0.68 3.24
N HIS A 154 16.07 1.04 4.18
CA HIS A 154 16.25 0.80 5.60
C HIS A 154 15.24 -0.25 6.06
N ILE A 155 15.69 -1.27 6.78
CA ILE A 155 14.84 -2.34 7.28
C ILE A 155 14.83 -2.28 8.81
N ALA A 156 13.64 -2.38 9.40
CA ALA A 156 13.45 -2.60 10.82
C ALA A 156 12.73 -3.96 11.02
N THR A 157 13.25 -4.79 11.91
CA THR A 157 12.57 -6.01 12.34
C THR A 157 12.35 -5.97 13.86
N ALA A 158 11.13 -6.30 14.31
CA ALA A 158 10.78 -6.21 15.71
C ALA A 158 11.68 -7.11 16.59
N ASP A 159 12.05 -8.28 16.08
CA ASP A 159 12.94 -9.24 16.75
C ASP A 159 14.44 -8.91 16.59
N GLY A 160 14.80 -8.03 15.65
CA GLY A 160 16.19 -7.67 15.35
C GLY A 160 16.93 -8.68 14.48
N SER A 161 16.22 -9.54 13.77
CA SER A 161 16.82 -10.56 12.90
C SER A 161 17.52 -9.98 11.68
N VAL A 162 17.03 -8.83 11.16
CA VAL A 162 17.66 -8.08 10.05
C VAL A 162 17.47 -6.58 10.25
N GLY A 163 18.50 -5.80 9.93
CA GLY A 163 18.48 -4.34 9.99
C GLY A 163 18.44 -3.78 11.41
N THR A 164 17.65 -2.73 11.59
CA THR A 164 17.47 -2.11 12.91
C THR A 164 16.51 -2.94 13.76
N LYS A 165 16.91 -3.31 14.96
CA LYS A 165 16.02 -3.96 15.92
C LYS A 165 14.99 -2.96 16.44
N GLY A 166 13.71 -3.28 16.28
CA GLY A 166 12.59 -2.43 16.70
C GLY A 166 11.63 -2.13 15.58
N PHE A 167 11.12 -0.91 15.55
CA PHE A 167 10.07 -0.48 14.63
C PHE A 167 10.59 0.58 13.64
N VAL A 168 9.80 0.92 12.65
CA VAL A 168 10.11 1.97 11.66
C VAL A 168 10.47 3.31 12.33
N THR A 169 9.88 3.61 13.48
CA THR A 169 10.16 4.80 14.27
C THR A 169 11.59 4.87 14.80
N ASP A 170 12.22 3.71 15.04
CA ASP A 170 13.61 3.68 15.52
C ASP A 170 14.59 4.02 14.42
N VAL A 171 14.24 3.72 13.17
CA VAL A 171 14.99 4.15 11.98
C VAL A 171 14.75 5.63 11.69
N LEU A 172 13.49 6.08 11.72
CA LEU A 172 13.10 7.44 11.32
C LEU A 172 13.75 8.54 12.15
N LYS A 173 14.10 8.28 13.42
CA LYS A 173 14.77 9.24 14.31
C LYS A 173 16.12 9.71 13.78
N ASP A 174 16.81 8.86 13.03
CA ASP A 174 18.18 9.09 12.54
C ASP A 174 18.21 9.56 11.07
N LEU A 175 17.03 9.67 10.42
CA LEU A 175 16.93 10.05 9.03
C LEU A 175 16.57 11.53 8.85
N ASN A 176 17.16 12.12 7.81
CA ASN A 176 16.76 13.44 7.32
C ASN A 176 15.86 13.27 6.10
N TYR A 177 14.68 13.90 6.12
CA TYR A 177 13.71 13.86 5.03
C TYR A 177 12.91 15.17 4.97
N THR A 178 12.37 15.48 3.80
CA THR A 178 11.62 16.72 3.55
C THR A 178 10.11 16.54 3.71
N TYR A 179 9.62 15.31 3.57
CA TYR A 179 8.23 14.91 3.62
C TYR A 179 8.11 13.41 3.87
N PHE A 180 6.95 12.92 4.31
CA PHE A 180 6.77 11.48 4.42
C PHE A 180 5.50 10.98 3.72
N TYR A 181 5.57 9.73 3.26
CA TYR A 181 4.45 8.94 2.79
C TYR A 181 4.40 7.64 3.57
N SER A 182 3.24 7.23 4.03
CA SER A 182 3.16 6.02 4.85
C SER A 182 1.93 5.17 4.51
N CYS A 183 2.12 3.85 4.58
CA CYS A 183 1.07 2.86 4.58
C CYS A 183 1.39 1.74 5.57
N GLY A 184 0.41 1.35 6.37
CA GLY A 184 0.57 0.32 7.40
C GLY A 184 -0.53 0.37 8.45
N PRO A 185 -0.37 -0.39 9.53
CA PRO A 185 -1.39 -0.50 10.55
C PRO A 185 -1.49 0.77 11.43
N MET A 186 -2.68 1.04 11.96
CA MET A 186 -2.95 2.20 12.83
C MET A 186 -1.97 2.35 14.02
N PRO A 187 -1.54 1.27 14.71
CA PRO A 187 -0.53 1.41 15.77
C PRO A 187 0.80 2.00 15.26
N MET A 188 1.21 1.67 14.02
CA MET A 188 2.41 2.26 13.40
C MET A 188 2.21 3.76 13.18
N PHE A 189 1.08 4.20 12.65
CA PHE A 189 0.79 5.62 12.45
C PHE A 189 0.82 6.40 13.76
N LYS A 190 0.20 5.87 14.82
CA LYS A 190 0.23 6.49 16.16
C LYS A 190 1.66 6.61 16.74
N ALA A 191 2.50 5.61 16.49
CA ALA A 191 3.90 5.67 16.91
C ALA A 191 4.69 6.68 16.05
N MET A 192 4.44 6.73 14.75
CA MET A 192 5.05 7.72 13.85
C MET A 192 4.73 9.16 14.27
N GLU A 193 3.50 9.46 14.69
CA GLU A 193 3.11 10.80 15.16
C GLU A 193 3.97 11.33 16.33
N GLN A 194 4.59 10.45 17.10
CA GLN A 194 5.48 10.85 18.20
C GLN A 194 6.90 11.25 17.73
N VAL A 195 7.26 10.94 16.50
CA VAL A 195 8.62 11.14 15.97
C VAL A 195 8.67 11.96 14.67
N MET A 196 7.55 12.06 13.94
CA MET A 196 7.51 12.77 12.66
C MET A 196 7.57 14.29 12.86
N THR A 197 8.51 14.94 12.18
CA THR A 197 8.74 16.38 12.27
C THR A 197 8.26 17.16 11.05
N THR A 198 7.86 16.47 9.98
CA THR A 198 7.42 17.08 8.72
C THR A 198 5.92 16.81 8.46
N SER A 199 5.34 17.54 7.53
CA SER A 199 4.06 17.17 6.91
C SER A 199 4.20 15.86 6.12
N GLY A 200 3.07 15.21 5.86
CA GLY A 200 3.07 13.93 5.16
C GLY A 200 1.67 13.41 4.83
N GLN A 201 1.65 12.20 4.28
CA GLN A 201 0.42 11.53 3.89
C GLN A 201 0.39 10.10 4.42
N TYR A 202 -0.79 9.73 4.94
CA TYR A 202 -1.09 8.38 5.42
C TYR A 202 -2.11 7.70 4.54
N SER A 203 -1.87 6.46 4.12
CA SER A 203 -2.86 5.60 3.47
C SER A 203 -3.51 4.69 4.50
N PHE A 204 -4.80 4.89 4.71
CA PHE A 204 -5.60 4.17 5.70
C PHE A 204 -6.20 2.90 5.14
N GLU A 205 -6.34 1.90 5.99
CA GLU A 205 -7.08 0.68 5.72
C GLU A 205 -8.35 0.65 6.56
N GLU A 206 -9.47 0.27 5.92
CA GLU A 206 -10.74 0.03 6.59
C GLU A 206 -11.51 -1.12 5.94
N ARG A 207 -12.42 -1.72 6.70
CA ARG A 207 -13.33 -2.72 6.16
C ARG A 207 -14.28 -2.07 5.15
N MET A 208 -14.23 -2.53 3.92
CA MET A 208 -15.03 -1.97 2.84
C MET A 208 -16.18 -2.90 2.46
N GLY A 209 -17.39 -2.34 2.34
CA GLY A 209 -18.53 -3.04 1.77
C GLY A 209 -18.62 -2.84 0.27
N CYS A 210 -18.69 -1.58 -0.19
CA CYS A 210 -18.86 -1.27 -1.61
C CYS A 210 -17.58 -0.88 -2.36
N GLY A 211 -16.56 -0.34 -1.68
CA GLY A 211 -15.30 0.12 -2.28
C GLY A 211 -15.36 1.46 -3.04
N PHE A 212 -16.54 2.08 -3.22
CA PHE A 212 -16.71 3.30 -4.03
C PHE A 212 -17.57 4.41 -3.37
N GLY A 213 -17.83 4.30 -2.05
CA GLY A 213 -18.42 5.38 -1.27
C GLY A 213 -19.94 5.36 -1.11
N ALA A 214 -20.65 4.31 -1.51
CA ALA A 214 -22.11 4.24 -1.41
C ALA A 214 -22.60 3.79 -0.03
N CYS A 215 -21.94 2.82 0.63
CA CYS A 215 -22.45 2.18 1.84
C CYS A 215 -22.03 2.86 3.16
N MET A 216 -21.11 3.81 3.13
CA MET A 216 -20.56 4.53 4.30
C MET A 216 -19.80 3.64 5.32
N GLY A 217 -19.63 2.32 5.05
CA GLY A 217 -19.09 1.35 6.02
C GLY A 217 -17.61 1.56 6.38
N CYS A 218 -16.84 2.24 5.52
CA CYS A 218 -15.41 2.53 5.74
C CYS A 218 -15.18 3.96 6.25
N THR A 219 -16.13 4.54 6.96
CA THR A 219 -16.05 5.92 7.46
C THR A 219 -15.10 6.01 8.66
N ILE A 220 -14.17 6.95 8.58
CA ILE A 220 -13.29 7.36 9.68
C ILE A 220 -13.59 8.79 10.11
N GLN A 221 -13.26 9.13 11.35
CA GLN A 221 -13.30 10.51 11.83
C GLN A 221 -11.98 11.19 11.51
N THR A 222 -12.06 12.41 10.97
CA THR A 222 -10.91 13.28 10.69
C THR A 222 -11.15 14.67 11.34
N ALA A 223 -10.15 15.53 11.35
CA ALA A 223 -10.29 16.91 11.84
C ALA A 223 -11.41 17.68 11.11
N ASN A 224 -11.64 17.36 9.84
CA ASN A 224 -12.64 18.00 8.97
C ASN A 224 -13.97 17.21 8.90
N GLY A 225 -14.27 16.37 9.89
CA GLY A 225 -15.48 15.56 9.96
C GLY A 225 -15.28 14.14 9.45
N TYR A 226 -16.37 13.46 9.08
CA TYR A 226 -16.34 12.07 8.67
C TYR A 226 -15.96 11.92 7.20
N LYS A 227 -15.01 11.03 6.89
CA LYS A 227 -14.51 10.72 5.55
C LYS A 227 -14.58 9.21 5.29
N ARG A 228 -14.89 8.84 4.06
CA ARG A 228 -14.92 7.43 3.62
C ARG A 228 -13.57 7.05 3.02
N VAL A 229 -12.90 6.08 3.61
CA VAL A 229 -11.58 5.63 3.14
C VAL A 229 -11.61 5.23 1.67
N CYS A 230 -12.65 4.55 1.20
CA CYS A 230 -12.74 4.09 -0.18
C CYS A 230 -12.99 5.19 -1.23
N LYS A 231 -13.47 6.37 -0.85
CA LYS A 231 -13.83 7.44 -1.80
C LYS A 231 -13.07 8.74 -1.55
N ASP A 232 -13.03 9.17 -0.29
CA ASP A 232 -12.40 10.43 0.11
C ASP A 232 -10.90 10.23 0.41
N GLY A 233 -10.47 8.96 0.61
CA GLY A 233 -9.11 8.44 0.75
C GLY A 233 -8.79 7.42 -0.35
N PRO A 234 -7.95 6.40 -0.09
CA PRO A 234 -7.40 6.00 1.21
C PRO A 234 -6.31 6.93 1.76
N VAL A 235 -5.76 7.81 0.94
CA VAL A 235 -4.68 8.71 1.32
C VAL A 235 -5.25 10.01 1.87
N PHE A 236 -4.78 10.39 3.07
CA PHE A 236 -5.13 11.63 3.75
C PHE A 236 -3.87 12.37 4.17
N LEU A 237 -3.95 13.69 4.23
CA LEU A 237 -2.90 14.52 4.81
C LEU A 237 -2.80 14.24 6.32
N ARG A 238 -1.58 14.31 6.86
CA ARG A 238 -1.31 14.18 8.30
C ARG A 238 -2.22 15.09 9.11
N GLU A 239 -2.33 16.32 8.70
CA GLU A 239 -3.09 17.38 9.37
C GLU A 239 -4.62 17.17 9.32
N GLU A 240 -5.10 16.31 8.40
CA GLU A 240 -6.52 15.93 8.38
C GLU A 240 -6.88 14.87 9.41
N VAL A 241 -5.94 14.00 9.77
CA VAL A 241 -6.22 12.78 10.56
C VAL A 241 -5.60 12.78 11.95
N PHE A 242 -4.54 13.57 12.16
CA PHE A 242 -3.81 13.68 13.43
C PHE A 242 -3.63 15.16 13.84
N ALA A 243 -4.72 15.92 13.86
CA ALA A 243 -4.73 17.31 14.32
C ALA A 243 -4.93 17.41 15.84
#